data_11f21c6a6ee5d4b7d00bace64071550b
#
_entry.id   11f21c6a6ee5d4b7d00bace64071550b
#
_cell.length_a   1.000
_cell.length_b   1.000
_cell.length_c   1.000
_cell.angle_alpha   90.00
_cell.angle_beta   90.00
_cell.angle_gamma   90.00
#
_symmetry.space_group_name_H-M   'P 1'
#
loop_
_entity.id
_entity.type
_entity.pdbx_description
1 polymer ?
#
loop_
_entity_poly.entity_id
_entity_poly.type
_entity_poly.pdbx_seq_one_letter_code
_entity_poly.pdbx_strand_id
1 'polypeptide(L)'
;IFIFDPHILSKLSNKADARVEFILSSLAFLNVQFAQRNTSLYVKHDDPLRAFQQLEEEFDVQAIFTNHDYERYADERDSSIRNWASTKQITFNTFKDQVIFEKSEVLSGQNTPYTVFTPYSRRWKERLGLHPIIQFPSEDLSNYLPCTLTLPTLDVLGFQASGIAFPGKGVDHSLIQAYQAQRDFPAKDATSHLSVHLRFGTVSIRSLVQKALGVSETWLNELIWRDFYFNILHHFPHVSQGSAFRKEYDRMEWRNNEVEFEAWCQGQTGYPIVDAGMRELNSTGFMHNRVRMIVASFLVKHLLIDWRWGEAYFAEKLLDFDFSANNGGWQWAAGSGCDAAPYFRVFNPTLQTQKFDKDLAYIRKWVPEFQELNYPQPIVNHEQARVRVLA
;
A
#
# COMPACT_ATOMS: atom_id res chain seq x y z
N ILE A 1 -18.09 -15.29 0.37
CA ILE A 1 -16.92 -16.10 0.00
C ILE A 1 -15.63 -15.27 0.09
N PHE A 2 -14.54 -15.90 0.55
CA PHE A 2 -13.18 -15.40 0.43
C PHE A 2 -12.26 -16.48 -0.18
N ILE A 3 -11.39 -16.11 -1.10
CA ILE A 3 -10.53 -17.05 -1.79
C ILE A 3 -9.07 -16.66 -1.55
N PHE A 4 -8.32 -17.54 -0.90
CA PHE A 4 -6.87 -17.48 -0.88
C PHE A 4 -6.35 -18.03 -2.21
N ASP A 5 -6.00 -17.13 -3.10
CA ASP A 5 -5.58 -17.43 -4.46
C ASP A 5 -4.13 -17.96 -4.50
N PRO A 6 -3.87 -19.22 -4.90
CA PRO A 6 -2.53 -19.78 -4.99
C PRO A 6 -1.62 -19.02 -5.94
N HIS A 7 -2.16 -18.38 -7.00
CA HIS A 7 -1.35 -17.58 -7.91
C HIS A 7 -0.74 -16.36 -7.21
N ILE A 8 -1.45 -15.78 -6.24
CA ILE A 8 -0.93 -14.68 -5.42
C ILE A 8 0.00 -15.22 -4.33
N LEU A 9 -0.45 -16.25 -3.59
CA LEU A 9 0.29 -16.78 -2.44
C LEU A 9 1.63 -17.42 -2.83
N SER A 10 1.73 -18.04 -4.00
CA SER A 10 2.97 -18.66 -4.47
C SER A 10 4.09 -17.64 -4.77
N LYS A 11 3.75 -16.38 -4.99
CA LYS A 11 4.71 -15.28 -5.20
C LYS A 11 5.35 -14.80 -3.90
N LEU A 12 4.78 -15.17 -2.75
CA LEU A 12 5.27 -14.78 -1.43
C LEU A 12 6.37 -15.76 -1.01
N SER A 13 7.62 -15.29 -1.09
CA SER A 13 8.82 -16.09 -0.74
C SER A 13 8.90 -16.35 0.76
N ASN A 14 8.53 -15.36 1.58
CA ASN A 14 8.52 -15.47 3.03
C ASN A 14 7.29 -16.24 3.52
N LYS A 15 7.51 -17.41 4.16
CA LYS A 15 6.41 -18.20 4.73
C LYS A 15 5.87 -17.65 6.07
N ALA A 16 6.55 -16.67 6.66
CA ALA A 16 6.05 -15.86 7.77
C ALA A 16 5.54 -14.49 7.29
N ASP A 17 4.83 -14.45 6.16
CA ASP A 17 4.30 -13.21 5.60
C ASP A 17 3.15 -12.67 6.46
N ALA A 18 3.39 -11.53 7.10
CA ALA A 18 2.45 -10.89 8.01
C ALA A 18 1.12 -10.48 7.34
N ARG A 19 1.10 -10.29 6.02
CA ARG A 19 -0.12 -9.95 5.27
C ARG A 19 -1.11 -11.10 5.26
N VAL A 20 -0.61 -12.32 5.06
CA VAL A 20 -1.46 -13.54 5.08
C VAL A 20 -2.05 -13.75 6.47
N GLU A 21 -1.24 -13.58 7.52
CA GLU A 21 -1.69 -13.65 8.91
C GLU A 21 -2.71 -12.56 9.24
N PHE A 22 -2.49 -11.31 8.78
CA PHE A 22 -3.43 -10.20 8.97
C PHE A 22 -4.78 -10.47 8.30
N ILE A 23 -4.77 -10.98 7.06
CA ILE A 23 -5.99 -11.35 6.33
C ILE A 23 -6.74 -12.45 7.11
N LEU A 24 -6.06 -13.53 7.46
CA LEU A 24 -6.69 -14.65 8.17
C LEU A 24 -7.26 -14.21 9.54
N SER A 25 -6.53 -13.40 10.29
CA SER A 25 -7.00 -12.82 11.56
C SER A 25 -8.23 -11.94 11.37
N SER A 26 -8.26 -11.15 10.28
CA SER A 26 -9.41 -10.30 9.95
C SER A 26 -10.64 -11.12 9.55
N LEU A 27 -10.45 -12.21 8.81
CA LEU A 27 -11.52 -13.15 8.47
C LEU A 27 -12.03 -13.89 9.70
N ALA A 28 -11.14 -14.29 10.62
CA ALA A 28 -11.52 -14.93 11.87
C ALA A 28 -12.39 -14.00 12.74
N PHE A 29 -11.99 -12.72 12.85
CA PHE A 29 -12.79 -11.70 13.55
C PHE A 29 -14.18 -11.52 12.92
N LEU A 30 -14.27 -11.46 11.61
CA LEU A 30 -15.53 -11.34 10.89
C LEU A 30 -16.39 -12.61 11.04
N ASN A 31 -15.77 -13.80 11.00
CA ASN A 31 -16.47 -15.07 11.14
C ASN A 31 -17.11 -15.25 12.52
N VAL A 32 -16.51 -14.69 13.58
CA VAL A 32 -17.12 -14.66 14.93
C VAL A 32 -18.46 -13.89 14.90
N GLN A 33 -18.54 -12.79 14.15
CA GLN A 33 -19.78 -12.02 14.00
C GLN A 33 -20.84 -12.78 13.18
N PHE A 34 -20.44 -13.48 12.13
CA PHE A 34 -21.31 -14.33 11.34
C PHE A 34 -21.86 -15.50 12.17
N ALA A 35 -21.02 -16.13 13.00
CA ALA A 35 -21.45 -17.22 13.86
C ALA A 35 -22.58 -16.83 14.83
N GLN A 36 -22.62 -15.57 15.28
CA GLN A 36 -23.71 -15.04 16.11
C GLN A 36 -25.07 -15.00 15.37
N ARG A 37 -25.05 -15.13 14.05
CA ARG A 37 -26.21 -15.15 13.16
C ARG A 37 -26.42 -16.52 12.48
N ASN A 38 -25.81 -17.58 13.02
CA ASN A 38 -25.87 -18.95 12.50
C ASN A 38 -25.39 -19.06 11.03
N THR A 39 -24.43 -18.24 10.64
CA THR A 39 -23.79 -18.30 9.33
C THR A 39 -22.27 -18.23 9.47
N SER A 40 -21.53 -18.44 8.41
CA SER A 40 -20.08 -18.37 8.39
C SER A 40 -19.54 -17.91 7.03
N LEU A 41 -18.27 -17.50 7.03
CA LEU A 41 -17.56 -17.25 5.77
C LEU A 41 -17.27 -18.56 5.04
N TYR A 42 -17.53 -18.58 3.75
CA TYR A 42 -17.05 -19.63 2.87
C TYR A 42 -15.63 -19.27 2.40
N VAL A 43 -14.62 -19.98 2.88
CA VAL A 43 -13.21 -19.67 2.57
C VAL A 43 -12.59 -20.84 1.83
N LYS A 44 -12.00 -20.56 0.66
CA LYS A 44 -11.29 -21.53 -0.17
C LYS A 44 -9.83 -21.17 -0.34
N HIS A 45 -8.97 -22.17 -0.49
CA HIS A 45 -7.61 -22.03 -0.96
C HIS A 45 -7.52 -22.77 -2.29
N ASP A 46 -7.89 -22.09 -3.37
CA ASP A 46 -7.97 -22.65 -4.72
C ASP A 46 -7.88 -21.55 -5.77
N ASP A 47 -7.74 -21.92 -7.04
CA ASP A 47 -7.91 -21.02 -8.17
C ASP A 47 -9.31 -20.34 -8.09
N PRO A 48 -9.40 -19.01 -8.26
CA PRO A 48 -10.66 -18.29 -8.10
C PRO A 48 -11.79 -18.78 -9.00
N LEU A 49 -11.50 -19.11 -10.27
CA LEU A 49 -12.54 -19.63 -11.18
C LEU A 49 -13.00 -21.01 -10.72
N ARG A 50 -12.07 -21.89 -10.35
CA ARG A 50 -12.40 -23.23 -9.83
C ARG A 50 -13.21 -23.13 -8.52
N ALA A 51 -12.86 -22.21 -7.62
CA ALA A 51 -13.61 -22.00 -6.39
C ALA A 51 -15.08 -21.61 -6.66
N PHE A 52 -15.33 -20.77 -7.66
CA PHE A 52 -16.70 -20.41 -8.06
C PHE A 52 -17.42 -21.56 -8.76
N GLN A 53 -16.73 -22.38 -9.54
CA GLN A 53 -17.30 -23.59 -10.15
C GLN A 53 -17.75 -24.58 -9.09
N GLN A 54 -16.93 -24.86 -8.08
CA GLN A 54 -17.27 -25.71 -6.94
C GLN A 54 -18.47 -25.13 -6.14
N LEU A 55 -18.48 -23.81 -5.95
CA LEU A 55 -19.58 -23.17 -5.24
C LEU A 55 -20.91 -23.34 -5.98
N GLU A 56 -20.92 -23.25 -7.30
CA GLU A 56 -22.10 -23.44 -8.13
C GLU A 56 -22.60 -24.90 -8.12
N GLU A 57 -21.69 -25.88 -7.99
CA GLU A 57 -22.07 -27.28 -7.79
C GLU A 57 -22.71 -27.54 -6.41
N GLU A 58 -22.31 -26.77 -5.39
CA GLU A 58 -22.80 -26.92 -4.01
C GLU A 58 -24.09 -26.12 -3.75
N PHE A 59 -24.30 -25.00 -4.46
CA PHE A 59 -25.38 -24.03 -4.20
C PHE A 59 -26.01 -23.54 -5.51
N ASP A 60 -27.28 -23.19 -5.47
CA ASP A 60 -27.97 -22.52 -6.59
C ASP A 60 -27.58 -21.05 -6.66
N VAL A 61 -26.45 -20.75 -7.29
CA VAL A 61 -25.87 -19.40 -7.39
C VAL A 61 -26.59 -18.60 -8.48
N GLN A 62 -27.29 -17.53 -8.12
CA GLN A 62 -28.02 -16.66 -9.06
C GLN A 62 -27.19 -15.44 -9.47
N ALA A 63 -26.33 -14.93 -8.58
CA ALA A 63 -25.53 -13.73 -8.82
C ALA A 63 -24.22 -13.74 -8.03
N ILE A 64 -23.21 -13.12 -8.62
CA ILE A 64 -21.91 -12.84 -8.00
C ILE A 64 -21.77 -11.33 -7.87
N PHE A 65 -21.34 -10.87 -6.69
CA PHE A 65 -21.05 -9.47 -6.39
C PHE A 65 -19.61 -9.35 -5.96
N THR A 66 -18.86 -8.44 -6.58
CA THR A 66 -17.47 -8.19 -6.26
C THR A 66 -17.11 -6.71 -6.38
N ASN A 67 -16.04 -6.29 -5.74
CA ASN A 67 -15.52 -4.94 -5.86
C ASN A 67 -14.50 -4.85 -6.99
N HIS A 68 -14.38 -3.64 -7.60
CA HIS A 68 -13.34 -3.38 -8.59
C HIS A 68 -11.95 -3.46 -7.98
N ASP A 69 -11.02 -4.02 -8.73
CA ASP A 69 -9.60 -3.87 -8.54
C ASP A 69 -8.99 -3.22 -9.81
N TYR A 70 -7.79 -2.67 -9.70
CA TYR A 70 -7.17 -1.88 -10.76
C TYR A 70 -5.86 -2.51 -11.28
N GLU A 71 -5.45 -3.63 -10.66
CA GLU A 71 -4.29 -4.40 -11.10
C GLU A 71 -4.67 -5.33 -12.26
N ARG A 72 -3.75 -5.51 -13.20
CA ARG A 72 -3.98 -6.30 -14.41
C ARG A 72 -4.44 -7.73 -14.13
N TYR A 73 -3.80 -8.40 -13.17
CA TYR A 73 -4.18 -9.77 -12.81
C TYR A 73 -5.62 -9.86 -12.30
N ALA A 74 -6.04 -8.89 -11.51
CA ALA A 74 -7.40 -8.84 -10.99
C ALA A 74 -8.44 -8.66 -12.11
N ASP A 75 -8.16 -7.81 -13.10
CA ASP A 75 -9.02 -7.62 -14.28
C ASP A 75 -9.11 -8.88 -15.13
N GLU A 76 -7.99 -9.58 -15.37
CA GLU A 76 -7.95 -10.85 -16.09
C GLU A 76 -8.74 -11.95 -15.35
N ARG A 77 -8.55 -12.06 -14.03
CA ARG A 77 -9.28 -13.00 -13.16
C ARG A 77 -10.79 -12.74 -13.19
N ASP A 78 -11.20 -11.49 -12.96
CA ASP A 78 -12.60 -11.11 -12.90
C ASP A 78 -13.30 -11.27 -14.26
N SER A 79 -12.57 -11.02 -15.35
CA SER A 79 -13.05 -11.28 -16.72
C SER A 79 -13.28 -12.77 -16.98
N SER A 80 -12.39 -13.64 -16.49
CA SER A 80 -12.54 -15.09 -16.61
C SER A 80 -13.75 -15.59 -15.86
N ILE A 81 -13.97 -15.12 -14.61
CA ILE A 81 -15.13 -15.48 -13.80
C ILE A 81 -16.42 -14.97 -14.44
N ARG A 82 -16.43 -13.73 -14.93
CA ARG A 82 -17.59 -13.13 -15.62
C ARG A 82 -17.99 -13.94 -16.86
N ASN A 83 -17.00 -14.34 -17.67
CA ASN A 83 -17.26 -15.13 -18.88
C ASN A 83 -17.86 -16.49 -18.53
N TRP A 84 -17.31 -17.19 -17.54
CA TRP A 84 -17.87 -18.44 -17.05
C TRP A 84 -19.27 -18.27 -16.47
N ALA A 85 -19.51 -17.28 -15.61
CA ALA A 85 -20.82 -16.99 -15.02
C ALA A 85 -21.90 -16.75 -16.09
N SER A 86 -21.53 -16.05 -17.18
CA SER A 86 -22.42 -15.84 -18.33
C SER A 86 -22.85 -17.16 -18.98
N THR A 87 -21.98 -18.16 -19.08
CA THR A 87 -22.34 -19.49 -19.63
C THR A 87 -23.34 -20.26 -18.76
N LYS A 88 -23.38 -19.91 -17.46
CA LYS A 88 -24.26 -20.51 -16.45
C LYS A 88 -25.50 -19.66 -16.16
N GLN A 89 -25.70 -18.54 -16.88
CA GLN A 89 -26.76 -17.56 -16.64
C GLN A 89 -26.72 -16.90 -15.24
N ILE A 90 -25.53 -16.90 -14.61
CA ILE A 90 -25.27 -16.23 -13.35
C ILE A 90 -24.91 -14.76 -13.63
N THR A 91 -25.59 -13.82 -12.96
CA THR A 91 -25.24 -12.39 -13.11
C THR A 91 -23.95 -12.07 -12.39
N PHE A 92 -23.08 -11.26 -13.01
CA PHE A 92 -21.82 -10.81 -12.42
C PHE A 92 -21.83 -9.29 -12.24
N ASN A 93 -21.95 -8.84 -10.99
CA ASN A 93 -22.08 -7.44 -10.62
C ASN A 93 -20.81 -6.93 -9.97
N THR A 94 -20.32 -5.77 -10.41
CA THR A 94 -19.08 -5.17 -9.90
C THR A 94 -19.33 -3.77 -9.38
N PHE A 95 -18.64 -3.38 -8.30
CA PHE A 95 -18.89 -2.14 -7.59
C PHE A 95 -17.57 -1.43 -7.23
N LYS A 96 -17.61 -0.10 -7.23
CA LYS A 96 -16.56 0.73 -6.69
C LYS A 96 -16.54 0.63 -5.16
N ASP A 97 -15.38 0.37 -4.58
CA ASP A 97 -15.23 0.29 -3.13
C ASP A 97 -13.91 0.86 -2.59
N GLN A 98 -12.78 0.49 -3.17
CA GLN A 98 -11.45 0.86 -2.67
C GLN A 98 -11.17 2.36 -2.65
N VAL A 99 -11.85 3.15 -3.47
CA VAL A 99 -11.65 4.59 -3.69
C VAL A 99 -12.97 5.35 -3.61
N ILE A 100 -12.90 6.65 -3.39
CA ILE A 100 -14.08 7.53 -3.45
C ILE A 100 -14.46 7.80 -4.91
N PHE A 101 -13.48 8.14 -5.73
CA PHE A 101 -13.67 8.33 -7.17
C PHE A 101 -12.70 7.44 -7.94
N GLU A 102 -13.24 6.70 -8.91
CA GLU A 102 -12.44 5.77 -9.72
C GLU A 102 -12.40 6.17 -11.19
N LYS A 103 -11.43 5.59 -11.90
CA LYS A 103 -11.37 5.64 -13.37
C LYS A 103 -11.54 7.07 -13.89
N SER A 104 -12.56 7.28 -14.73
CA SER A 104 -12.85 8.56 -15.38
C SER A 104 -13.75 9.50 -14.56
N GLU A 105 -13.96 9.23 -13.28
CA GLU A 105 -14.79 10.10 -12.44
C GLU A 105 -14.12 11.44 -12.10
N VAL A 106 -12.79 11.51 -12.10
CA VAL A 106 -12.05 12.77 -11.87
C VAL A 106 -11.14 13.05 -13.07
N LEU A 107 -11.68 13.76 -14.04
CA LEU A 107 -10.97 14.19 -15.25
C LEU A 107 -10.88 15.72 -15.33
N SER A 108 -9.92 16.19 -16.13
CA SER A 108 -9.77 17.60 -16.49
C SER A 108 -10.97 18.09 -17.34
N GLY A 109 -11.07 19.39 -17.56
CA GLY A 109 -12.06 19.95 -18.46
C GLY A 109 -11.96 19.50 -19.91
N GLN A 110 -10.83 18.86 -20.28
CA GLN A 110 -10.60 18.29 -21.60
C GLN A 110 -10.80 16.76 -21.63
N ASN A 111 -11.40 16.18 -20.59
CA ASN A 111 -11.60 14.73 -20.41
C ASN A 111 -10.28 13.92 -20.41
N THR A 112 -9.19 14.51 -19.92
CA THR A 112 -7.91 13.83 -19.75
C THR A 112 -7.62 13.55 -18.26
N PRO A 113 -6.91 12.46 -17.93
CA PRO A 113 -6.51 12.19 -16.55
C PRO A 113 -5.50 13.23 -16.06
N TYR A 114 -5.58 13.55 -14.77
CA TYR A 114 -4.57 14.38 -14.13
C TYR A 114 -3.31 13.57 -13.85
N THR A 115 -2.16 14.19 -14.08
CA THR A 115 -0.84 13.64 -13.76
C THR A 115 -0.11 14.44 -12.67
N VAL A 116 -0.77 15.47 -12.12
CA VAL A 116 -0.29 16.32 -11.02
C VAL A 116 -1.34 16.34 -9.91
N PHE A 117 -0.90 16.11 -8.68
CA PHE A 117 -1.78 15.95 -7.52
C PHE A 117 -2.62 17.20 -7.21
N THR A 118 -2.01 18.37 -7.21
CA THR A 118 -2.72 19.60 -6.77
C THR A 118 -3.99 19.88 -7.59
N PRO A 119 -3.98 19.90 -8.93
CA PRO A 119 -5.20 20.07 -9.70
C PRO A 119 -6.17 18.88 -9.57
N TYR A 120 -5.65 17.64 -9.43
CA TYR A 120 -6.48 16.46 -9.15
C TYR A 120 -7.25 16.62 -7.84
N SER A 121 -6.56 16.92 -6.74
CA SER A 121 -7.13 17.09 -5.42
C SER A 121 -8.21 18.18 -5.39
N ARG A 122 -7.98 19.31 -6.10
CA ARG A 122 -8.98 20.37 -6.25
C ARG A 122 -10.25 19.85 -6.93
N ARG A 123 -10.10 19.18 -8.07
CA ARG A 123 -11.21 18.64 -8.83
C ARG A 123 -11.95 17.52 -8.06
N TRP A 124 -11.21 16.69 -7.34
CA TRP A 124 -11.77 15.66 -6.45
C TRP A 124 -12.67 16.26 -5.37
N LYS A 125 -12.22 17.34 -4.70
CA LYS A 125 -12.99 18.05 -3.67
C LYS A 125 -14.23 18.75 -4.24
N GLU A 126 -14.12 19.38 -5.40
CA GLU A 126 -15.27 19.95 -6.12
C GLU A 126 -16.32 18.87 -6.40
N ARG A 127 -15.87 17.72 -6.90
CA ARG A 127 -16.77 16.61 -7.21
C ARG A 127 -17.43 16.03 -5.97
N LEU A 128 -16.70 15.92 -4.87
CA LEU A 128 -17.26 15.49 -3.59
C LEU A 128 -18.37 16.42 -3.09
N GLY A 129 -18.24 17.71 -3.32
CA GLY A 129 -19.29 18.70 -2.99
C GLY A 129 -20.57 18.50 -3.79
N LEU A 130 -20.48 17.95 -5.00
CA LEU A 130 -21.63 17.65 -5.87
C LEU A 130 -22.20 16.23 -5.66
N HIS A 131 -21.39 15.30 -5.20
CA HIS A 131 -21.73 13.88 -5.02
C HIS A 131 -21.37 13.46 -3.59
N PRO A 132 -22.26 13.64 -2.62
CA PRO A 132 -21.99 13.28 -1.24
C PRO A 132 -21.74 11.78 -1.09
N ILE A 133 -20.92 11.42 -0.11
CA ILE A 133 -20.60 10.04 0.18
C ILE A 133 -21.85 9.32 0.69
N ILE A 134 -22.24 8.25 0.01
CA ILE A 134 -23.30 7.36 0.43
C ILE A 134 -22.69 6.25 1.27
N GLN A 135 -23.22 6.01 2.46
CA GLN A 135 -22.92 4.84 3.26
C GLN A 135 -23.93 3.73 2.96
N PHE A 136 -23.41 2.52 2.87
CA PHE A 136 -24.23 1.32 2.66
C PHE A 136 -24.17 0.50 3.96
N PRO A 137 -25.28 0.41 4.71
CA PRO A 137 -25.32 -0.45 5.88
C PRO A 137 -25.19 -1.90 5.44
N SER A 138 -24.15 -2.58 5.92
CA SER A 138 -23.84 -3.99 5.60
C SER A 138 -23.87 -4.88 6.84
N GLU A 139 -24.34 -4.35 7.95
CA GLU A 139 -24.42 -5.04 9.25
C GLU A 139 -25.66 -5.93 9.39
N ASP A 140 -26.64 -5.81 8.48
CA ASP A 140 -27.79 -6.69 8.43
C ASP A 140 -27.42 -8.03 7.79
N LEU A 141 -27.28 -9.06 8.62
CA LEU A 141 -26.96 -10.43 8.23
C LEU A 141 -28.18 -11.34 8.15
N SER A 142 -29.40 -10.80 8.11
CA SER A 142 -30.65 -11.57 8.10
C SER A 142 -30.84 -12.42 6.85
N ASN A 143 -30.22 -12.03 5.74
CA ASN A 143 -30.35 -12.67 4.43
C ASN A 143 -29.19 -13.66 4.13
N TYR A 144 -28.36 -13.98 5.11
CA TYR A 144 -27.26 -14.92 4.90
C TYR A 144 -27.74 -16.36 5.05
N LEU A 145 -27.18 -17.23 4.20
CA LEU A 145 -27.47 -18.67 4.28
C LEU A 145 -26.96 -19.25 5.61
N PRO A 146 -27.81 -19.94 6.37
CA PRO A 146 -27.34 -20.64 7.57
C PRO A 146 -26.33 -21.72 7.20
N CYS A 147 -25.12 -21.60 7.73
CA CYS A 147 -24.07 -22.61 7.55
C CYS A 147 -23.02 -22.53 8.67
N THR A 148 -22.28 -23.60 8.86
CA THR A 148 -21.17 -23.67 9.81
C THR A 148 -19.96 -24.24 9.07
N LEU A 149 -18.99 -23.38 8.77
CA LEU A 149 -17.77 -23.73 8.05
C LEU A 149 -16.55 -23.34 8.89
N THR A 150 -15.49 -24.11 8.80
CA THR A 150 -14.24 -23.83 9.47
C THR A 150 -13.32 -23.02 8.55
N LEU A 151 -12.62 -22.05 9.14
CA LEU A 151 -11.58 -21.32 8.42
C LEU A 151 -10.32 -22.19 8.29
N PRO A 152 -9.54 -22.03 7.22
CA PRO A 152 -8.22 -22.64 7.13
C PRO A 152 -7.29 -22.06 8.20
N THR A 153 -6.26 -22.82 8.57
CA THR A 153 -5.18 -22.33 9.43
C THR A 153 -4.00 -21.85 8.56
N LEU A 154 -3.02 -21.13 9.13
CA LEU A 154 -1.86 -20.65 8.38
C LEU A 154 -1.07 -21.80 7.74
N ASP A 155 -0.88 -22.91 8.46
CA ASP A 155 -0.17 -24.09 7.95
C ASP A 155 -0.89 -24.75 6.77
N VAL A 156 -2.22 -24.80 6.76
CA VAL A 156 -3.01 -25.27 5.60
C VAL A 156 -2.79 -24.36 4.37
N LEU A 157 -2.59 -23.08 4.58
CA LEU A 157 -2.25 -22.12 3.52
C LEU A 157 -0.77 -22.17 3.13
N GLY A 158 0.08 -22.95 3.83
CA GLY A 158 1.51 -23.04 3.63
C GLY A 158 2.31 -21.89 4.24
N PHE A 159 1.77 -21.26 5.29
CA PHE A 159 2.38 -20.14 6.01
C PHE A 159 2.50 -20.43 7.52
N GLN A 160 3.23 -19.55 8.20
CA GLN A 160 3.40 -19.58 9.66
C GLN A 160 3.24 -18.17 10.24
N ALA A 161 3.08 -18.07 11.56
CA ALA A 161 2.94 -16.78 12.25
C ALA A 161 4.19 -15.91 12.04
N SER A 162 3.96 -14.63 11.77
CA SER A 162 5.03 -13.66 11.53
C SER A 162 5.64 -13.11 12.81
N GLY A 163 4.89 -13.12 13.90
CA GLY A 163 5.25 -12.47 15.15
C GLY A 163 5.13 -10.93 15.12
N ILE A 164 4.60 -10.36 14.05
CA ILE A 164 4.39 -8.92 13.90
C ILE A 164 3.07 -8.50 14.55
N ALA A 165 3.12 -7.44 15.36
CA ALA A 165 1.91 -6.85 15.94
C ALA A 165 1.17 -6.00 14.90
N PHE A 166 -0.15 -6.20 14.78
CA PHE A 166 -0.97 -5.44 13.85
C PHE A 166 -1.52 -4.17 14.49
N PRO A 167 -1.57 -3.04 13.74
CA PRO A 167 -2.13 -1.80 14.27
C PRO A 167 -3.64 -1.93 14.51
N GLY A 168 -4.18 -1.07 15.37
CA GLY A 168 -5.62 -0.97 15.60
C GLY A 168 -6.37 -0.27 14.46
N LYS A 169 -7.68 -0.49 14.38
CA LYS A 169 -8.57 0.11 13.36
C LYS A 169 -9.04 1.53 13.70
N GLY A 170 -8.76 2.00 14.91
CA GLY A 170 -9.22 3.29 15.40
C GLY A 170 -8.31 4.44 14.95
N VAL A 171 -8.91 5.61 14.78
CA VAL A 171 -8.18 6.87 14.69
C VAL A 171 -8.91 7.91 15.53
N ASP A 172 -8.16 8.56 16.41
CA ASP A 172 -8.70 9.57 17.28
C ASP A 172 -8.84 10.91 16.55
N HIS A 173 -9.88 11.66 16.90
CA HIS A 173 -10.13 12.98 16.35
C HIS A 173 -8.97 13.96 16.63
N SER A 174 -8.37 13.87 17.81
CA SER A 174 -7.21 14.68 18.21
C SER A 174 -5.98 14.41 17.33
N LEU A 175 -5.74 13.17 16.92
CA LEU A 175 -4.67 12.81 15.99
C LEU A 175 -4.91 13.49 14.64
N ILE A 176 -6.14 13.42 14.11
CA ILE A 176 -6.49 14.03 12.82
C ILE A 176 -6.30 15.55 12.89
N GLN A 177 -6.71 16.21 13.98
CA GLN A 177 -6.52 17.65 14.17
C GLN A 177 -5.05 18.05 14.22
N ALA A 178 -4.22 17.29 14.94
CA ALA A 178 -2.79 17.58 15.10
C ALA A 178 -1.95 17.14 13.91
N TYR A 179 -2.51 16.40 12.94
CA TYR A 179 -1.78 15.71 11.89
C TYR A 179 -0.84 16.62 11.10
N GLN A 180 -1.31 17.80 10.65
CA GLN A 180 -0.49 18.73 9.87
C GLN A 180 0.80 19.15 10.60
N ALA A 181 0.72 19.36 11.91
CA ALA A 181 1.84 19.82 12.72
C ALA A 181 2.82 18.70 13.12
N GLN A 182 2.37 17.45 13.10
CA GLN A 182 3.12 16.34 13.68
C GLN A 182 3.51 15.24 12.70
N ARG A 183 2.84 15.14 11.56
CA ARG A 183 3.00 14.06 10.58
C ARG A 183 4.41 13.83 10.05
N ASP A 184 5.29 14.80 10.16
CA ASP A 184 6.64 14.72 9.59
C ASP A 184 7.70 14.19 10.58
N PHE A 185 7.34 13.98 11.84
CA PHE A 185 8.27 13.59 12.89
C PHE A 185 8.17 12.09 13.20
N PRO A 186 9.11 11.24 12.70
CA PRO A 186 8.99 9.78 12.82
C PRO A 186 9.11 9.26 14.27
N ALA A 187 9.71 10.06 15.17
CA ALA A 187 9.78 9.71 16.59
C ALA A 187 8.43 9.87 17.33
N LYS A 188 7.45 10.52 16.71
CA LYS A 188 6.13 10.75 17.31
C LYS A 188 5.15 9.69 16.82
N ASP A 189 4.34 9.18 17.73
CA ASP A 189 3.17 8.37 17.37
C ASP A 189 2.01 9.30 16.94
N ALA A 190 2.16 9.89 15.75
CA ALA A 190 1.28 10.94 15.23
C ALA A 190 0.71 10.61 13.84
N THR A 191 0.80 9.34 13.43
CA THR A 191 0.18 8.81 12.21
C THR A 191 -0.86 7.75 12.58
N SER A 192 -1.86 7.60 11.72
CA SER A 192 -3.01 6.74 12.03
C SER A 192 -2.74 5.24 11.91
N HIS A 193 -1.65 4.83 11.28
CA HIS A 193 -1.32 3.43 10.95
C HIS A 193 -2.45 2.67 10.21
N LEU A 194 -3.37 3.39 9.56
CA LEU A 194 -4.53 2.81 8.88
C LEU A 194 -4.25 2.27 7.49
N SER A 195 -3.03 2.40 6.97
CA SER A 195 -2.68 1.99 5.61
C SER A 195 -2.94 0.49 5.35
N VAL A 196 -2.59 -0.38 6.29
CA VAL A 196 -2.90 -1.82 6.19
C VAL A 196 -4.41 -2.08 6.18
N HIS A 197 -5.16 -1.37 6.99
CA HIS A 197 -6.62 -1.49 7.04
C HIS A 197 -7.29 -0.99 5.76
N LEU A 198 -6.75 0.06 5.14
CA LEU A 198 -7.20 0.57 3.84
C LEU A 198 -6.83 -0.39 2.70
N ARG A 199 -5.64 -1.02 2.76
CA ARG A 199 -5.22 -2.01 1.76
C ARG A 199 -6.16 -3.22 1.75
N PHE A 200 -6.50 -3.75 2.92
CA PHE A 200 -7.33 -4.96 3.03
C PHE A 200 -8.82 -4.70 3.29
N GLY A 201 -9.25 -3.44 3.21
CA GLY A 201 -10.68 -3.10 3.31
C GLY A 201 -11.28 -3.34 4.70
N THR A 202 -10.49 -3.47 5.76
CA THR A 202 -10.99 -3.68 7.12
C THR A 202 -11.45 -2.39 7.81
N VAL A 203 -11.26 -1.25 7.14
CA VAL A 203 -11.80 0.07 7.48
C VAL A 203 -12.33 0.74 6.21
N SER A 204 -13.50 1.34 6.27
CA SER A 204 -14.14 2.01 5.13
C SER A 204 -13.45 3.33 4.79
N ILE A 205 -12.98 3.48 3.54
CA ILE A 205 -12.45 4.75 3.02
C ILE A 205 -13.50 5.88 3.11
N ARG A 206 -14.79 5.56 2.90
CA ARG A 206 -15.90 6.51 2.98
C ARG A 206 -16.03 7.08 4.38
N SER A 207 -15.96 6.22 5.40
CA SER A 207 -15.98 6.62 6.80
C SER A 207 -14.79 7.50 7.19
N LEU A 208 -13.59 7.18 6.68
CA LEU A 208 -12.39 7.98 6.95
C LEU A 208 -12.46 9.36 6.29
N VAL A 209 -12.92 9.45 5.05
CA VAL A 209 -13.11 10.75 4.40
C VAL A 209 -14.11 11.60 5.17
N GLN A 210 -15.22 11.03 5.63
CA GLN A 210 -16.20 11.78 6.46
C GLN A 210 -15.59 12.28 7.77
N LYS A 211 -14.73 11.48 8.43
CA LYS A 211 -13.99 11.92 9.63
C LYS A 211 -12.98 13.02 9.35
N ALA A 212 -12.41 13.07 8.14
CA ALA A 212 -11.44 14.08 7.73
C ALA A 212 -12.09 15.43 7.43
N LEU A 213 -13.30 15.41 6.86
CA LEU A 213 -14.00 16.61 6.39
C LEU A 213 -14.27 17.57 7.54
N GLY A 214 -13.86 18.83 7.35
CA GLY A 214 -13.99 19.88 8.35
C GLY A 214 -13.02 19.79 9.52
N VAL A 215 -12.17 18.73 9.59
CA VAL A 215 -11.22 18.52 10.70
C VAL A 215 -9.78 18.79 10.24
N SER A 216 -9.33 18.13 9.17
CA SER A 216 -7.95 18.29 8.68
C SER A 216 -7.87 18.08 7.17
N GLU A 217 -7.63 19.17 6.46
CA GLU A 217 -7.41 19.09 5.01
C GLU A 217 -6.14 18.28 4.67
N THR A 218 -5.11 18.40 5.49
CA THR A 218 -3.86 17.66 5.29
C THR A 218 -4.09 16.15 5.40
N TRP A 219 -4.85 15.70 6.40
CA TRP A 219 -5.16 14.28 6.54
C TRP A 219 -6.10 13.78 5.42
N LEU A 220 -7.09 14.59 5.01
CA LEU A 220 -7.93 14.32 3.85
C LEU A 220 -7.09 14.15 2.58
N ASN A 221 -6.08 14.99 2.38
CA ASN A 221 -5.23 14.92 1.20
C ASN A 221 -4.45 13.59 1.13
N GLU A 222 -4.12 12.94 2.25
CA GLU A 222 -3.50 11.59 2.22
C GLU A 222 -4.45 10.54 1.63
N LEU A 223 -5.75 10.63 1.95
CA LEU A 223 -6.77 9.77 1.36
C LEU A 223 -6.97 10.06 -0.14
N ILE A 224 -6.88 11.34 -0.52
CA ILE A 224 -6.95 11.75 -1.93
C ILE A 224 -5.70 11.30 -2.72
N TRP A 225 -4.50 11.31 -2.10
CA TRP A 225 -3.29 10.75 -2.70
C TRP A 225 -3.46 9.28 -3.08
N ARG A 226 -4.13 8.51 -2.23
CA ARG A 226 -4.44 7.10 -2.51
C ARG A 226 -5.33 6.98 -3.77
N ASP A 227 -6.43 7.74 -3.86
CA ASP A 227 -7.28 7.77 -5.05
C ASP A 227 -6.51 8.22 -6.31
N PHE A 228 -5.61 9.19 -6.16
CA PHE A 228 -4.78 9.67 -7.25
C PHE A 228 -3.86 8.58 -7.81
N TYR A 229 -3.20 7.80 -6.96
CA TYR A 229 -2.34 6.71 -7.43
C TYR A 229 -3.13 5.58 -8.10
N PHE A 230 -4.32 5.25 -7.62
CA PHE A 230 -5.22 4.33 -8.34
C PHE A 230 -5.67 4.88 -9.70
N ASN A 231 -5.92 6.18 -9.78
CA ASN A 231 -6.24 6.84 -11.06
C ASN A 231 -5.07 6.77 -12.04
N ILE A 232 -3.83 6.99 -11.57
CA ILE A 232 -2.62 6.82 -12.38
C ILE A 232 -2.49 5.38 -12.87
N LEU A 233 -2.64 4.40 -12.00
CA LEU A 233 -2.55 2.98 -12.36
C LEU A 233 -3.56 2.60 -13.45
N HIS A 234 -4.80 3.07 -13.33
CA HIS A 234 -5.86 2.78 -14.30
C HIS A 234 -5.59 3.40 -15.67
N HIS A 235 -5.19 4.69 -15.72
CA HIS A 235 -5.01 5.41 -16.99
C HIS A 235 -3.65 5.18 -17.66
N PHE A 236 -2.65 4.74 -16.91
CA PHE A 236 -1.29 4.51 -17.39
C PHE A 236 -0.80 3.09 -17.06
N PRO A 237 -1.44 2.04 -17.61
CA PRO A 237 -1.19 0.65 -17.23
C PRO A 237 0.25 0.18 -17.48
N HIS A 238 1.04 0.89 -18.30
CA HIS A 238 2.45 0.56 -18.53
C HIS A 238 3.30 0.64 -17.25
N VAL A 239 2.88 1.44 -16.24
CA VAL A 239 3.60 1.49 -14.95
C VAL A 239 3.54 0.17 -14.20
N SER A 240 2.47 -0.62 -14.39
CA SER A 240 2.34 -1.96 -13.78
C SER A 240 3.19 -3.02 -14.48
N GLN A 241 3.80 -2.68 -15.61
CA GLN A 241 4.67 -3.57 -16.39
C GLN A 241 6.17 -3.28 -16.14
N GLY A 242 6.49 -2.55 -15.08
CA GLY A 242 7.85 -2.19 -14.71
C GLY A 242 8.43 -1.01 -15.51
N SER A 243 7.64 -0.32 -16.34
CA SER A 243 8.10 0.87 -17.06
C SER A 243 8.01 2.13 -16.19
N ALA A 244 8.91 3.07 -16.41
CA ALA A 244 8.78 4.39 -15.83
C ALA A 244 7.53 5.10 -16.38
N PHE A 245 6.87 5.91 -15.56
CA PHE A 245 5.74 6.73 -16.01
C PHE A 245 6.16 7.64 -17.17
N ARG A 246 7.33 8.26 -17.05
CA ARG A 246 8.01 8.97 -18.13
C ARG A 246 9.02 8.04 -18.76
N LYS A 247 8.68 7.47 -19.90
CA LYS A 247 9.45 6.43 -20.60
C LYS A 247 10.90 6.80 -20.92
N GLU A 248 11.20 8.09 -21.09
CA GLU A 248 12.57 8.58 -21.31
C GLU A 248 13.53 8.21 -20.17
N TYR A 249 13.02 8.08 -18.95
CA TYR A 249 13.82 7.69 -17.78
C TYR A 249 14.12 6.19 -17.68
N ASP A 250 13.52 5.35 -18.53
CA ASP A 250 13.91 3.94 -18.65
C ASP A 250 15.31 3.75 -19.25
N ARG A 251 15.87 4.83 -19.85
CA ARG A 251 17.23 4.83 -20.38
C ARG A 251 18.29 5.20 -19.36
N MET A 252 17.92 5.47 -18.13
CA MET A 252 18.87 5.85 -17.08
C MET A 252 19.80 4.70 -16.77
N GLU A 253 21.11 4.96 -16.80
CA GLU A 253 22.13 3.99 -16.44
C GLU A 253 22.30 3.93 -14.92
N TRP A 254 21.93 2.81 -14.35
CA TRP A 254 22.05 2.55 -12.92
C TRP A 254 23.36 1.83 -12.61
N ARG A 255 23.98 2.14 -11.47
CA ARG A 255 25.20 1.42 -11.03
C ARG A 255 24.88 0.00 -10.57
N ASN A 256 23.73 -0.20 -9.94
CA ASN A 256 23.21 -1.47 -9.45
C ASN A 256 24.24 -2.31 -8.67
N ASN A 257 24.96 -1.67 -7.73
CA ASN A 257 25.93 -2.36 -6.89
C ASN A 257 25.18 -3.21 -5.83
N GLU A 258 25.29 -4.53 -5.95
CA GLU A 258 24.60 -5.48 -5.09
C GLU A 258 25.06 -5.39 -3.61
N VAL A 259 26.35 -5.13 -3.35
CA VAL A 259 26.85 -4.99 -1.98
C VAL A 259 26.30 -3.74 -1.30
N GLU A 260 26.22 -2.62 -2.03
CA GLU A 260 25.62 -1.39 -1.51
C GLU A 260 24.09 -1.56 -1.32
N PHE A 261 23.44 -2.31 -2.21
CA PHE A 261 22.02 -2.65 -2.07
C PHE A 261 21.74 -3.49 -0.83
N GLU A 262 22.54 -4.54 -0.62
CA GLU A 262 22.40 -5.39 0.57
C GLU A 262 22.63 -4.58 1.86
N ALA A 263 23.66 -3.73 1.90
CA ALA A 263 23.91 -2.84 3.05
C ALA A 263 22.71 -1.91 3.32
N TRP A 264 22.07 -1.40 2.27
CA TRP A 264 20.83 -0.63 2.38
C TRP A 264 19.68 -1.50 2.92
N CYS A 265 19.47 -2.68 2.38
CA CYS A 265 18.43 -3.62 2.84
C CYS A 265 18.59 -3.96 4.32
N GLN A 266 19.82 -4.17 4.80
CA GLN A 266 20.12 -4.52 6.18
C GLN A 266 20.15 -3.32 7.15
N GLY A 267 20.02 -2.09 6.65
CA GLY A 267 20.17 -0.89 7.48
C GLY A 267 21.58 -0.76 8.05
N GLN A 268 22.59 -0.87 7.18
CA GLN A 268 24.03 -0.83 7.46
C GLN A 268 24.78 0.12 6.52
N THR A 269 24.12 1.22 6.13
CA THR A 269 24.70 2.20 5.19
C THR A 269 25.68 3.16 5.81
N GLY A 270 25.74 3.24 7.14
CA GLY A 270 26.47 4.26 7.88
C GLY A 270 25.77 5.63 7.89
N TYR A 271 24.52 5.70 7.46
CA TYR A 271 23.65 6.87 7.57
C TYR A 271 22.51 6.55 8.55
N PRO A 272 22.57 6.98 9.81
CA PRO A 272 21.70 6.49 10.87
C PRO A 272 20.21 6.63 10.61
N ILE A 273 19.76 7.71 9.94
CA ILE A 273 18.35 7.89 9.62
C ILE A 273 17.86 6.91 8.52
N VAL A 274 18.75 6.55 7.58
CA VAL A 274 18.46 5.55 6.54
C VAL A 274 18.41 4.17 7.19
N ASP A 275 19.41 3.84 8.00
CA ASP A 275 19.52 2.55 8.69
C ASP A 275 18.37 2.34 9.66
N ALA A 276 17.96 3.37 10.38
CA ALA A 276 16.79 3.34 11.25
C ALA A 276 15.48 3.00 10.47
N GLY A 277 15.30 3.61 9.31
CA GLY A 277 14.16 3.33 8.46
C GLY A 277 14.11 1.91 7.97
N MET A 278 15.23 1.38 7.48
CA MET A 278 15.29 0.00 6.98
C MET A 278 15.11 -1.02 8.09
N ARG A 279 15.65 -0.78 9.29
CA ARG A 279 15.47 -1.66 10.45
C ARG A 279 14.04 -1.62 11.00
N GLU A 280 13.38 -0.45 11.00
CA GLU A 280 11.94 -0.35 11.31
C GLU A 280 11.13 -1.21 10.35
N LEU A 281 11.36 -1.06 9.04
CA LEU A 281 10.68 -1.85 8.01
C LEU A 281 10.87 -3.36 8.22
N ASN A 282 12.11 -3.78 8.38
CA ASN A 282 12.44 -5.21 8.53
C ASN A 282 11.85 -5.85 9.78
N SER A 283 11.72 -5.07 10.85
CA SER A 283 11.24 -5.56 12.15
C SER A 283 9.73 -5.53 12.30
N THR A 284 9.05 -4.60 11.61
CA THR A 284 7.62 -4.31 11.84
C THR A 284 6.73 -4.41 10.61
N GLY A 285 7.30 -4.49 9.42
CA GLY A 285 6.55 -4.35 8.19
C GLY A 285 5.98 -2.93 7.96
N PHE A 286 6.39 -1.95 8.77
CA PHE A 286 5.98 -0.56 8.68
C PHE A 286 7.19 0.36 8.53
N MET A 287 7.00 1.49 7.89
CA MET A 287 7.95 2.59 7.87
C MET A 287 7.19 3.91 7.76
N HIS A 288 7.55 4.87 8.60
CA HIS A 288 6.97 6.20 8.57
C HIS A 288 7.16 6.89 7.20
N ASN A 289 6.12 7.56 6.65
CA ASN A 289 6.17 8.12 5.29
C ASN A 289 7.37 9.05 5.03
N ARG A 290 7.71 9.92 5.99
CA ARG A 290 8.89 10.80 5.86
C ARG A 290 10.17 9.99 5.68
N VAL A 291 10.29 8.88 6.36
CA VAL A 291 11.45 8.00 6.29
C VAL A 291 11.46 7.21 4.98
N ARG A 292 10.30 6.74 4.48
CA ARG A 292 10.19 6.13 3.13
C ARG A 292 10.79 7.03 2.06
N MET A 293 10.48 8.33 2.10
CA MET A 293 11.04 9.31 1.16
C MET A 293 12.56 9.44 1.28
N ILE A 294 13.10 9.41 2.50
CA ILE A 294 14.54 9.55 2.75
C ILE A 294 15.28 8.32 2.25
N VAL A 295 14.84 7.11 2.62
CA VAL A 295 15.53 5.86 2.25
C VAL A 295 15.42 5.57 0.75
N ALA A 296 14.28 5.89 0.12
CA ALA A 296 14.12 5.77 -1.33
C ALA A 296 15.01 6.76 -2.08
N SER A 297 15.03 8.03 -1.67
CA SER A 297 15.94 9.03 -2.24
C SER A 297 17.40 8.64 -2.06
N PHE A 298 17.78 8.02 -0.95
CA PHE A 298 19.13 7.54 -0.72
C PHE A 298 19.51 6.43 -1.70
N LEU A 299 18.67 5.42 -1.86
CA LEU A 299 18.90 4.34 -2.82
C LEU A 299 19.12 4.86 -4.24
N VAL A 300 18.18 5.66 -4.72
CA VAL A 300 18.18 6.08 -6.13
C VAL A 300 19.16 7.21 -6.45
N LYS A 301 19.46 8.10 -5.48
CA LYS A 301 20.30 9.29 -5.72
C LYS A 301 21.71 9.15 -5.17
N HIS A 302 21.92 8.50 -4.02
CA HIS A 302 23.25 8.30 -3.46
C HIS A 302 23.91 7.05 -4.01
N LEU A 303 23.19 5.93 -4.08
CA LEU A 303 23.75 4.67 -4.55
C LEU A 303 23.59 4.47 -6.07
N LEU A 304 22.72 5.23 -6.74
CA LEU A 304 22.36 5.05 -8.15
C LEU A 304 21.94 3.60 -8.44
N ILE A 305 21.12 3.06 -7.56
CA ILE A 305 20.50 1.73 -7.73
C ILE A 305 19.08 1.92 -8.29
N ASP A 306 18.71 1.08 -9.24
CA ASP A 306 17.43 1.11 -9.91
C ASP A 306 16.29 1.11 -8.88
N TRP A 307 15.38 2.05 -9.00
CA TRP A 307 14.24 2.19 -8.12
C TRP A 307 13.39 0.90 -8.03
N ARG A 308 13.39 0.08 -9.08
CA ARG A 308 12.65 -1.20 -9.14
C ARG A 308 13.15 -2.19 -8.10
N TRP A 309 14.45 -2.17 -7.77
CA TRP A 309 15.00 -3.01 -6.70
C TRP A 309 14.44 -2.61 -5.34
N GLY A 310 14.38 -1.32 -5.06
CA GLY A 310 13.80 -0.80 -3.82
C GLY A 310 12.30 -1.03 -3.76
N GLU A 311 11.58 -0.83 -4.88
CA GLU A 311 10.15 -1.13 -4.99
C GLU A 311 9.85 -2.59 -4.66
N ALA A 312 10.60 -3.52 -5.24
CA ALA A 312 10.45 -4.95 -5.00
C ALA A 312 10.74 -5.32 -3.53
N TYR A 313 11.79 -4.74 -2.94
CA TYR A 313 12.09 -4.94 -1.52
C TYR A 313 10.96 -4.43 -0.61
N PHE A 314 10.42 -3.26 -0.91
CA PHE A 314 9.26 -2.73 -0.17
C PHE A 314 8.01 -3.59 -0.37
N ALA A 315 7.79 -4.10 -1.59
CA ALA A 315 6.69 -5.01 -1.87
C ALA A 315 6.78 -6.32 -1.05
N GLU A 316 7.99 -6.79 -0.77
CA GLU A 316 8.21 -7.96 0.09
C GLU A 316 7.99 -7.65 1.58
N LYS A 317 8.49 -6.49 2.07
CA LYS A 317 8.55 -6.20 3.51
C LYS A 317 7.34 -5.46 4.07
N LEU A 318 6.66 -4.61 3.27
CA LEU A 318 5.58 -3.77 3.77
C LEU A 318 4.32 -4.57 4.06
N LEU A 319 3.82 -4.47 5.29
CA LEU A 319 2.51 -4.99 5.69
C LEU A 319 1.36 -4.29 4.92
N ASP A 320 1.52 -2.99 4.67
CA ASP A 320 0.56 -2.15 3.96
C ASP A 320 0.81 -2.06 2.45
N PHE A 321 1.56 -3.01 1.88
CA PHE A 321 1.88 -2.97 0.46
C PHE A 321 0.65 -2.79 -0.42
N ASP A 322 0.63 -1.70 -1.15
CA ASP A 322 -0.31 -1.38 -2.21
C ASP A 322 0.49 -1.01 -3.45
N PHE A 323 0.26 -1.71 -4.55
CA PHE A 323 1.07 -1.54 -5.76
C PHE A 323 1.02 -0.10 -6.28
N SER A 324 -0.18 0.52 -6.29
CA SER A 324 -0.36 1.86 -6.85
C SER A 324 0.43 2.92 -6.07
N ALA A 325 0.37 2.88 -4.74
CA ALA A 325 1.07 3.81 -3.86
C ALA A 325 2.58 3.53 -3.80
N ASN A 326 2.98 2.25 -3.77
CA ASN A 326 4.40 1.86 -3.73
C ASN A 326 5.10 2.26 -5.02
N ASN A 327 4.57 1.88 -6.19
CA ASN A 327 5.10 2.24 -7.49
C ASN A 327 5.17 3.75 -7.68
N GLY A 328 4.06 4.47 -7.37
CA GLY A 328 4.02 5.92 -7.46
C GLY A 328 5.05 6.61 -6.56
N GLY A 329 5.21 6.15 -5.31
CA GLY A 329 6.18 6.68 -4.35
C GLY A 329 7.64 6.45 -4.78
N TRP A 330 7.97 5.26 -5.27
CA TRP A 330 9.31 4.94 -5.78
C TRP A 330 9.67 5.75 -7.03
N GLN A 331 8.75 5.87 -7.98
CA GLN A 331 8.95 6.69 -9.17
C GLN A 331 9.01 8.18 -8.85
N TRP A 332 8.28 8.63 -7.80
CA TRP A 332 8.41 9.99 -7.30
C TRP A 332 9.84 10.25 -6.78
N ALA A 333 10.40 9.34 -5.99
CA ALA A 333 11.77 9.47 -5.46
C ALA A 333 12.83 9.42 -6.58
N ALA A 334 12.63 8.56 -7.57
CA ALA A 334 13.51 8.45 -8.74
C ALA A 334 13.46 9.67 -9.65
N GLY A 335 12.35 10.42 -9.65
CA GLY A 335 12.11 11.54 -10.56
C GLY A 335 11.45 11.13 -11.88
N SER A 336 11.12 9.86 -12.05
CA SER A 336 10.54 9.26 -13.27
C SER A 336 9.01 9.20 -13.27
N GLY A 337 8.37 9.49 -12.13
CA GLY A 337 6.93 9.36 -11.94
C GLY A 337 6.10 10.54 -12.41
N CYS A 338 4.77 10.41 -12.26
CA CYS A 338 3.85 11.53 -12.28
C CYS A 338 4.10 12.41 -11.06
N ASP A 339 3.94 13.72 -11.20
CA ASP A 339 4.16 14.70 -10.12
C ASP A 339 5.47 14.49 -9.34
N ALA A 340 6.48 13.96 -10.02
CA ALA A 340 7.72 13.50 -9.39
C ALA A 340 8.55 14.66 -8.84
N ALA A 341 9.33 14.36 -7.79
CA ALA A 341 10.36 15.29 -7.34
C ALA A 341 11.34 15.59 -8.48
N PRO A 342 11.78 16.85 -8.62
CA PRO A 342 12.80 17.18 -9.63
C PRO A 342 14.02 16.27 -9.48
N TYR A 343 14.59 15.80 -10.61
CA TYR A 343 15.72 14.86 -10.58
C TYR A 343 16.92 15.38 -9.79
N PHE A 344 17.16 16.70 -9.80
CA PHE A 344 18.25 17.37 -9.07
C PHE A 344 17.99 17.51 -7.56
N ARG A 345 16.82 17.12 -7.06
CA ARG A 345 16.49 17.14 -5.63
C ARG A 345 17.09 15.92 -4.93
N VAL A 346 18.29 16.10 -4.37
CA VAL A 346 18.97 15.09 -3.57
C VAL A 346 18.81 15.42 -2.09
N PHE A 347 18.20 14.51 -1.32
CA PHE A 347 18.07 14.71 0.11
C PHE A 347 19.43 14.48 0.79
N ASN A 348 19.87 15.42 1.62
CA ASN A 348 21.02 15.21 2.49
C ASN A 348 20.54 14.49 3.77
N PRO A 349 20.95 13.25 4.05
CA PRO A 349 20.43 12.50 5.21
C PRO A 349 20.68 13.20 6.55
N THR A 350 21.82 13.86 6.71
CA THR A 350 22.14 14.64 7.93
C THR A 350 21.16 15.81 8.12
N LEU A 351 20.89 16.58 7.07
CA LEU A 351 19.93 17.68 7.15
C LEU A 351 18.50 17.17 7.36
N GLN A 352 18.14 15.99 6.81
CA GLN A 352 16.83 15.38 7.09
C GLN A 352 16.73 14.99 8.58
N THR A 353 17.78 14.43 9.16
CA THR A 353 17.84 14.12 10.59
C THR A 353 17.66 15.38 11.44
N GLN A 354 18.45 16.42 11.18
CA GLN A 354 18.35 17.69 11.91
C GLN A 354 16.95 18.29 11.86
N LYS A 355 16.24 18.11 10.74
CA LYS A 355 14.90 18.66 10.54
C LYS A 355 13.80 17.84 11.19
N PHE A 356 13.87 16.50 11.09
CA PHE A 356 12.74 15.62 11.41
C PHE A 356 12.97 14.71 12.62
N ASP A 357 14.22 14.56 13.08
CA ASP A 357 14.60 13.78 14.26
C ASP A 357 15.77 14.49 15.01
N LYS A 358 15.60 15.78 15.31
CA LYS A 358 16.65 16.63 15.91
C LYS A 358 17.19 16.10 17.23
N ASP A 359 16.33 15.42 18.01
CA ASP A 359 16.67 14.84 19.30
C ASP A 359 17.20 13.40 19.16
N LEU A 360 17.32 12.90 17.93
CA LEU A 360 17.78 11.56 17.57
C LEU A 360 16.95 10.43 18.21
N ALA A 361 15.69 10.71 18.57
CA ALA A 361 14.87 9.74 19.29
C ALA A 361 14.44 8.56 18.39
N TYR A 362 14.13 8.84 17.12
CA TYR A 362 13.84 7.78 16.14
C TYR A 362 15.08 6.93 15.84
N ILE A 363 16.22 7.60 15.61
CA ILE A 363 17.49 6.90 15.35
C ILE A 363 17.88 6.03 16.54
N ARG A 364 17.85 6.55 17.78
CA ARG A 364 18.18 5.77 18.99
C ARG A 364 17.30 4.55 19.19
N LYS A 365 16.04 4.64 18.78
CA LYS A 365 15.11 3.52 18.88
C LYS A 365 15.51 2.35 17.98
N TRP A 366 15.93 2.64 16.75
CA TRP A 366 16.17 1.61 15.73
C TRP A 366 17.65 1.28 15.48
N VAL A 367 18.54 2.20 15.85
CA VAL A 367 20.00 2.07 15.71
C VAL A 367 20.63 2.52 17.02
N PRO A 368 20.46 1.79 18.13
CA PRO A 368 20.98 2.21 19.44
C PRO A 368 22.51 2.39 19.44
N GLU A 369 23.22 1.63 18.61
CA GLU A 369 24.68 1.64 18.48
C GLU A 369 25.25 2.72 17.54
N PHE A 370 24.45 3.66 17.02
CA PHE A 370 24.88 4.59 15.97
C PHE A 370 26.04 5.54 16.38
N GLN A 371 26.34 5.64 17.66
CA GLN A 371 27.47 6.41 18.19
C GLN A 371 28.63 5.52 18.67
N GLU A 372 28.54 4.22 18.53
CA GLU A 372 29.56 3.29 18.95
C GLU A 372 30.63 3.10 17.85
N LEU A 373 31.81 2.63 18.23
CA LEU A 373 32.94 2.42 17.31
C LEU A 373 32.71 1.33 16.27
N ASN A 374 31.79 0.40 16.54
CA ASN A 374 31.38 -0.70 15.66
C ASN A 374 30.30 -0.31 14.67
N TYR A 375 29.70 0.89 14.76
CA TYR A 375 28.74 1.35 13.78
C TYR A 375 29.41 1.56 12.42
N PRO A 376 28.80 1.12 11.29
CA PRO A 376 29.40 1.22 9.96
C PRO A 376 29.79 2.63 9.57
N GLN A 377 30.92 2.77 8.88
CA GLN A 377 31.26 4.02 8.19
C GLN A 377 30.30 4.21 7.00
N PRO A 378 30.01 5.47 6.60
CA PRO A 378 29.20 5.76 5.42
C PRO A 378 29.72 5.05 4.17
N ILE A 379 28.89 4.21 3.53
CA ILE A 379 29.25 3.47 2.31
C ILE A 379 29.42 4.37 1.08
N VAL A 380 28.95 5.62 1.16
CA VAL A 380 29.09 6.63 0.11
C VAL A 380 29.23 8.02 0.73
N ASN A 381 30.07 8.86 0.14
CA ASN A 381 30.16 10.26 0.54
C ASN A 381 29.03 11.06 -0.10
N HIS A 382 28.28 11.85 0.69
CA HIS A 382 27.12 12.63 0.23
C HIS A 382 27.47 13.61 -0.89
N GLU A 383 28.55 14.40 -0.74
CA GLU A 383 28.90 15.43 -1.73
C GLU A 383 29.33 14.80 -3.07
N GLN A 384 30.11 13.71 -3.02
CA GLN A 384 30.50 12.97 -4.22
C GLN A 384 29.29 12.33 -4.91
N ALA A 385 28.38 11.74 -4.14
CA ALA A 385 27.16 11.15 -4.65
C ALA A 385 26.26 12.21 -5.31
N ARG A 386 26.14 13.38 -4.68
CA ARG A 386 25.38 14.51 -5.23
C ARG A 386 25.97 15.00 -6.56
N VAL A 387 27.27 15.16 -6.65
CA VAL A 387 27.92 15.54 -7.93
C VAL A 387 27.65 14.47 -8.99
N ARG A 388 27.82 13.19 -8.65
CA ARG A 388 27.63 12.07 -9.56
C ARG A 388 26.22 11.98 -10.14
N VAL A 389 25.17 12.19 -9.33
CA VAL A 389 23.77 12.10 -9.79
C VAL A 389 23.34 13.30 -10.63
N LEU A 390 24.08 14.43 -10.54
CA LEU A 390 23.77 15.63 -11.30
C LEU A 390 24.55 15.73 -12.62
N ALA A 391 25.61 14.93 -12.77
CA ALA A 391 26.38 14.79 -14.01
C ALA A 391 25.66 13.91 -15.04
#